data_57accb0e1cdad2bba4d4b4a7960134f8
#
_entry.id   57accb0e1cdad2bba4d4b4a7960134f8
#
_cell.length_a   1.000
_cell.length_b   1.000
_cell.length_c   1.000
_cell.angle_alpha   90.00
_cell.angle_beta   90.00
_cell.angle_gamma   90.00
#
_symmetry.space_group_name_H-M   'P 1'
#
loop_
_entity.id
_entity.type
_entity.pdbx_description
1 polymer ?
#
loop_
_entity_poly.entity_id
_entity_poly.type
_entity_poly.pdbx_seq_one_letter_code
_entity_poly.pdbx_strand_id
1 'polypeptide(L)'
;PVDLNNDGNMDLIAGNLGWNSRLKASDKEPVRMYYNDFGDNGKKQQVISYYLDGREVEFANMADLQKQIPIIKKRYLYAKDFSKASFQDIFTKEKLESADVFTANYFANAILINDGKLNFTVQAMPWKAQLSPFKTATIEDANGDNLPDILLAGNYYENNVQMGRNDADYGTILVNKGEGK
;
A
#
# COMPACT_ATOMS: atom_id res chain seq x y z
N PRO A 1 16.27 -5.17 -12.85
CA PRO A 1 16.21 -6.60 -13.20
C PRO A 1 17.54 -7.29 -12.89
N VAL A 2 17.48 -8.52 -12.46
CA VAL A 2 18.62 -9.35 -12.08
C VAL A 2 18.19 -10.82 -12.14
N ASP A 3 19.07 -11.73 -12.49
CA ASP A 3 18.83 -13.17 -12.38
C ASP A 3 19.19 -13.60 -10.94
N LEU A 4 18.20 -13.72 -10.07
CA LEU A 4 18.37 -14.00 -8.64
C LEU A 4 18.52 -15.49 -8.34
N ASN A 5 17.94 -16.35 -9.19
CA ASN A 5 17.92 -17.81 -9.01
C ASN A 5 18.90 -18.54 -9.94
N ASN A 6 19.63 -17.79 -10.78
CA ASN A 6 20.63 -18.28 -11.74
C ASN A 6 20.06 -19.25 -12.78
N ASP A 7 18.82 -18.97 -13.24
CA ASP A 7 18.13 -19.77 -14.27
C ASP A 7 18.27 -19.19 -15.69
N GLY A 8 18.96 -18.07 -15.85
CA GLY A 8 19.17 -17.35 -17.10
C GLY A 8 18.06 -16.37 -17.46
N ASN A 9 17.02 -16.23 -16.63
CA ASN A 9 15.93 -15.30 -16.85
C ASN A 9 16.04 -14.10 -15.90
N MET A 10 15.66 -12.92 -16.38
CA MET A 10 15.72 -11.71 -15.56
C MET A 10 14.52 -11.60 -14.66
N ASP A 11 14.75 -11.55 -13.34
CA ASP A 11 13.77 -11.26 -12.31
C ASP A 11 13.64 -9.75 -12.06
N LEU A 12 12.62 -9.35 -11.33
CA LEU A 12 12.38 -7.95 -10.98
C LEU A 12 12.35 -7.77 -9.46
N ILE A 13 12.93 -6.66 -9.01
CA ILE A 13 12.80 -6.18 -7.64
C ILE A 13 11.83 -5.01 -7.65
N ALA A 14 10.75 -5.12 -6.89
CA ALA A 14 9.68 -4.13 -6.83
C ALA A 14 9.54 -3.55 -5.42
N GLY A 15 9.84 -2.25 -5.29
CA GLY A 15 9.54 -1.50 -4.07
C GLY A 15 8.04 -1.14 -4.02
N ASN A 16 7.48 -1.21 -2.82
CA ASN A 16 6.10 -0.85 -2.52
C ASN A 16 6.04 -0.19 -1.13
N LEU A 17 4.86 -0.02 -0.55
CA LEU A 17 4.66 0.62 0.75
C LEU A 17 5.30 -0.15 1.92
N GLY A 18 5.42 -1.46 1.78
CA GLY A 18 5.86 -2.35 2.86
C GLY A 18 4.75 -2.65 3.87
N TRP A 19 5.11 -3.37 4.94
CA TRP A 19 4.14 -3.78 5.97
C TRP A 19 4.08 -2.86 7.18
N ASN A 20 5.05 -1.95 7.34
CA ASN A 20 5.08 -0.98 8.43
C ASN A 20 4.28 0.28 8.09
N SER A 21 3.00 0.10 7.78
CA SER A 21 2.07 1.15 7.41
C SER A 21 0.72 0.94 8.09
N ARG A 22 -0.02 2.02 8.27
CA ARG A 22 -1.42 1.98 8.70
C ARG A 22 -2.29 1.24 7.68
N LEU A 23 -2.00 1.38 6.39
CA LEU A 23 -2.74 0.69 5.35
C LEU A 23 -2.24 -0.75 5.24
N LYS A 24 -3.14 -1.68 5.51
CA LYS A 24 -2.97 -3.11 5.25
C LYS A 24 -3.90 -3.50 4.10
N ALA A 25 -3.45 -4.38 3.23
CA ALA A 25 -4.26 -4.84 2.12
C ALA A 25 -4.08 -6.34 1.89
N SER A 26 -5.16 -6.97 1.47
CA SER A 26 -5.20 -8.36 1.03
C SER A 26 -6.33 -8.53 0.01
N ASP A 27 -6.45 -9.69 -0.60
CA ASP A 27 -7.56 -10.00 -1.52
C ASP A 27 -8.93 -9.94 -0.82
N LYS A 28 -8.99 -10.28 0.47
CA LYS A 28 -10.23 -10.23 1.26
C LYS A 28 -10.54 -8.84 1.81
N GLU A 29 -9.49 -8.10 2.15
CA GLU A 29 -9.57 -6.79 2.79
C GLU A 29 -8.69 -5.80 2.01
N PRO A 30 -9.09 -5.41 0.79
CA PRO A 30 -8.32 -4.48 -0.02
C PRO A 30 -8.46 -3.05 0.47
N VAL A 31 -7.48 -2.22 0.15
CA VAL A 31 -7.63 -0.76 0.20
C VAL A 31 -8.37 -0.33 -1.07
N ARG A 32 -9.39 0.51 -0.92
CA ARG A 32 -10.16 1.05 -2.04
C ARG A 32 -10.09 2.56 -2.10
N MET A 33 -10.16 3.08 -3.30
CA MET A 33 -10.43 4.48 -3.55
C MET A 33 -11.72 4.60 -4.35
N TYR A 34 -12.72 5.22 -3.75
CA TYR A 34 -14.00 5.54 -4.37
C TYR A 34 -13.92 6.95 -4.96
N TYR A 35 -14.34 7.10 -6.20
CA TYR A 35 -14.35 8.38 -6.90
C TYR A 35 -15.76 8.71 -7.40
N ASN A 36 -16.42 9.64 -6.71
CA ASN A 36 -17.80 10.04 -7.03
C ASN A 36 -18.11 11.46 -6.50
N ASP A 37 -19.23 12.03 -6.89
CA ASP A 37 -19.77 13.23 -6.27
C ASP A 37 -20.51 12.87 -4.97
N PHE A 38 -19.76 12.75 -3.88
CA PHE A 38 -20.30 12.49 -2.54
C PHE A 38 -20.97 13.69 -1.90
N GLY A 39 -20.69 14.88 -2.43
CA GLY A 39 -21.17 16.15 -1.89
C GLY A 39 -22.42 16.69 -2.56
N ASP A 40 -22.93 16.06 -3.61
CA ASP A 40 -24.04 16.53 -4.45
C ASP A 40 -23.83 17.97 -4.97
N ASN A 41 -22.59 18.26 -5.39
CA ASN A 41 -22.18 19.60 -5.81
C ASN A 41 -21.60 19.64 -7.24
N GLY A 42 -21.72 18.54 -7.98
CA GLY A 42 -21.20 18.39 -9.34
C GLY A 42 -19.68 18.17 -9.41
N LYS A 43 -19.00 18.03 -8.28
CA LYS A 43 -17.56 17.75 -8.20
C LYS A 43 -17.32 16.39 -7.60
N LYS A 44 -16.58 15.55 -8.32
CA LYS A 44 -16.17 14.24 -7.79
C LYS A 44 -15.08 14.41 -6.71
N GLN A 45 -15.20 13.62 -5.64
CA GLN A 45 -14.22 13.53 -4.56
C GLN A 45 -13.65 12.11 -4.50
N GLN A 46 -12.43 12.00 -3.99
CA GLN A 46 -11.74 10.75 -3.74
C GLN A 46 -11.88 10.37 -2.27
N VAL A 47 -12.43 9.20 -2.01
CA VAL A 47 -12.56 8.65 -0.67
C VAL A 47 -11.77 7.36 -0.59
N ILE A 48 -10.77 7.32 0.28
CA ILE A 48 -9.98 6.11 0.52
C ILE A 48 -10.57 5.37 1.70
N SER A 49 -10.75 4.06 1.55
CA SER A 49 -11.14 3.14 2.62
C SER A 49 -10.10 2.04 2.81
N TYR A 50 -10.06 1.48 4.01
CA TYR A 50 -9.28 0.31 4.36
C TYR A 50 -10.03 -0.50 5.43
N TYR A 51 -9.51 -1.68 5.75
CA TYR A 51 -10.13 -2.53 6.77
C TYR A 51 -9.44 -2.38 8.12
N LEU A 52 -10.26 -2.25 9.17
CA LEU A 52 -9.85 -2.25 10.57
C LEU A 52 -10.75 -3.23 11.33
N ASP A 53 -10.15 -4.27 11.90
CA ASP A 53 -10.87 -5.34 12.61
C ASP A 53 -12.04 -5.93 11.79
N GLY A 54 -11.79 -6.22 10.52
CA GLY A 54 -12.76 -6.82 9.59
C GLY A 54 -13.87 -5.88 9.12
N ARG A 55 -13.78 -4.58 9.44
CA ARG A 55 -14.75 -3.57 9.00
C ARG A 55 -14.09 -2.56 8.06
N GLU A 56 -14.76 -2.26 6.96
CA GLU A 56 -14.35 -1.19 6.07
C GLU A 56 -14.60 0.17 6.74
N VAL A 57 -13.55 0.99 6.79
CA VAL A 57 -13.57 2.32 7.41
C VAL A 57 -12.89 3.34 6.49
N GLU A 58 -13.22 4.60 6.65
CA GLU A 58 -12.57 5.69 5.93
C GLU A 58 -11.13 5.92 6.45
N PHE A 59 -10.24 6.27 5.53
CA PHE A 59 -8.87 6.61 5.86
C PHE A 59 -8.76 8.02 6.45
N ALA A 60 -9.45 8.97 5.85
CA ALA A 60 -9.42 10.37 6.27
C ALA A 60 -10.24 10.59 7.55
N ASN A 61 -9.75 11.43 8.44
CA ASN A 61 -10.50 11.81 9.64
C ASN A 61 -11.71 12.70 9.30
N MET A 62 -12.63 12.83 10.26
CA MET A 62 -13.85 13.61 10.11
C MET A 62 -13.59 15.07 9.67
N ALA A 63 -12.55 15.73 10.19
CA ALA A 63 -12.28 17.12 9.88
C ALA A 63 -11.82 17.30 8.41
N ASP A 64 -11.03 16.39 7.90
CA ASP A 64 -10.58 16.41 6.49
C ASP A 64 -11.73 16.05 5.55
N LEU A 65 -12.54 15.06 5.90
CA LEU A 65 -13.74 14.72 5.13
C LEU A 65 -14.76 15.86 5.10
N GLN A 66 -14.96 16.57 6.21
CA GLN A 66 -15.85 17.74 6.24
C GLN A 66 -15.37 18.91 5.36
N LYS A 67 -14.05 19.07 5.19
CA LYS A 67 -13.49 20.06 4.26
C LYS A 67 -13.72 19.65 2.83
N GLN A 68 -13.53 18.36 2.53
CA GLN A 68 -13.65 17.81 1.18
C GLN A 68 -15.12 17.64 0.77
N ILE A 69 -15.98 17.20 1.70
CA ILE A 69 -17.39 16.88 1.50
C ILE A 69 -18.23 17.59 2.57
N PRO A 70 -18.59 18.88 2.36
CA PRO A 70 -19.23 19.70 3.38
C PRO A 70 -20.56 19.18 3.93
N ILE A 71 -21.27 18.32 3.17
CA ILE A 71 -22.53 17.72 3.64
C ILE A 71 -22.33 16.82 4.85
N ILE A 72 -21.13 16.24 5.04
CA ILE A 72 -20.78 15.42 6.22
C ILE A 72 -20.88 16.27 7.49
N LYS A 73 -20.50 17.56 7.43
CA LYS A 73 -20.62 18.48 8.57
C LYS A 73 -22.06 18.69 9.02
N LYS A 74 -23.01 18.63 8.08
CA LYS A 74 -24.44 18.75 8.41
C LYS A 74 -25.00 17.50 9.04
N ARG A 75 -24.47 16.32 8.70
CA ARG A 75 -24.92 15.02 9.23
C ARG A 75 -24.30 14.68 10.57
N TYR A 76 -23.01 15.00 10.74
CA TYR A 76 -22.23 14.65 11.93
C TYR A 76 -21.66 15.91 12.58
N LEU A 77 -22.31 16.38 13.64
CA LEU A 77 -21.85 17.54 14.42
C LEU A 77 -20.75 17.15 15.42
N TYR A 78 -20.80 15.93 15.94
CA TYR A 78 -19.88 15.44 16.94
C TYR A 78 -19.06 14.27 16.44
N ALA A 79 -17.77 14.25 16.76
CA ALA A 79 -16.86 13.16 16.42
C ALA A 79 -17.32 11.81 16.99
N LYS A 80 -17.99 11.81 18.15
CA LYS A 80 -18.56 10.61 18.77
C LYS A 80 -19.59 9.92 17.88
N ASP A 81 -20.43 10.69 17.18
CA ASP A 81 -21.48 10.14 16.32
C ASP A 81 -20.89 9.65 14.99
N PHE A 82 -19.93 10.42 14.45
CA PHE A 82 -19.16 10.03 13.28
C PHE A 82 -18.40 8.72 13.50
N SER A 83 -17.71 8.56 14.63
CA SER A 83 -16.91 7.36 14.92
C SER A 83 -17.72 6.07 15.10
N LYS A 84 -19.03 6.18 15.29
CA LYS A 84 -19.96 5.02 15.39
C LYS A 84 -20.62 4.67 14.07
N ALA A 85 -20.61 5.60 13.12
CA ALA A 85 -21.22 5.40 11.82
C ALA A 85 -20.39 4.37 11.02
N SER A 86 -21.07 3.52 10.27
CA SER A 86 -20.41 2.66 9.30
C SER A 86 -19.98 3.45 8.07
N PHE A 87 -19.04 2.90 7.30
CA PHE A 87 -18.62 3.50 6.03
C PHE A 87 -19.83 3.77 5.09
N GLN A 88 -20.80 2.86 5.07
CA GLN A 88 -22.02 3.00 4.27
C GLN A 88 -23.00 4.04 4.82
N ASP A 89 -23.00 4.30 6.13
CA ASP A 89 -23.81 5.38 6.71
C ASP A 89 -23.24 6.76 6.36
N ILE A 90 -21.90 6.86 6.29
CA ILE A 90 -21.22 8.12 5.97
C ILE A 90 -21.42 8.48 4.48
N PHE A 91 -21.21 7.53 3.58
CA PHE A 91 -21.16 7.80 2.14
C PHE A 91 -22.40 7.33 1.36
N THR A 92 -23.36 6.72 2.00
CA THR A 92 -24.56 6.08 1.47
C THR A 92 -24.30 4.98 0.43
N LYS A 93 -25.12 3.97 0.45
CA LYS A 93 -24.98 2.80 -0.43
C LYS A 93 -25.04 3.20 -1.92
N GLU A 94 -25.99 4.08 -2.27
CA GLU A 94 -26.19 4.55 -3.66
C GLU A 94 -24.95 5.24 -4.22
N LYS A 95 -24.30 6.10 -3.41
CA LYS A 95 -23.08 6.81 -3.82
C LYS A 95 -21.89 5.87 -3.97
N LEU A 96 -21.79 4.86 -3.12
CA LEU A 96 -20.73 3.86 -3.20
C LEU A 96 -20.92 2.93 -4.40
N GLU A 97 -22.15 2.48 -4.68
CA GLU A 97 -22.45 1.63 -5.83
C GLU A 97 -22.28 2.34 -7.19
N SER A 98 -22.50 3.64 -7.21
CA SER A 98 -22.32 4.46 -8.43
C SER A 98 -20.91 5.06 -8.58
N ALA A 99 -20.00 4.78 -7.65
CA ALA A 99 -18.62 5.28 -7.70
C ALA A 99 -17.74 4.48 -8.67
N ASP A 100 -16.78 5.16 -9.28
CA ASP A 100 -15.63 4.49 -9.86
C ASP A 100 -14.75 3.97 -8.72
N VAL A 101 -14.44 2.66 -8.70
CA VAL A 101 -13.70 2.02 -7.60
C VAL A 101 -12.34 1.53 -8.09
N PHE A 102 -11.28 2.00 -7.46
CA PHE A 102 -9.91 1.51 -7.65
C PHE A 102 -9.49 0.71 -6.42
N THR A 103 -8.86 -0.43 -6.65
CA THR A 103 -8.56 -1.39 -5.59
C THR A 103 -7.06 -1.70 -5.57
N ALA A 104 -6.47 -1.71 -4.36
CA ALA A 104 -5.12 -2.20 -4.12
C ALA A 104 -5.18 -3.29 -3.05
N ASN A 105 -4.63 -4.47 -3.37
CA ASN A 105 -4.65 -5.65 -2.50
C ASN A 105 -3.26 -6.12 -2.04
N TYR A 106 -2.18 -5.46 -2.51
CA TYR A 106 -0.82 -5.88 -2.22
C TYR A 106 0.10 -4.68 -1.98
N PHE A 107 0.73 -4.63 -0.80
CA PHE A 107 1.64 -3.54 -0.42
C PHE A 107 3.04 -4.02 -0.02
N ALA A 108 3.31 -5.32 -0.04
CA ALA A 108 4.65 -5.81 0.28
C ALA A 108 5.68 -5.35 -0.76
N ASN A 109 6.88 -5.03 -0.31
CA ASN A 109 8.06 -5.01 -1.16
C ASN A 109 8.31 -6.45 -1.64
N ALA A 110 8.57 -6.66 -2.91
CA ALA A 110 8.55 -7.98 -3.51
C ALA A 110 9.67 -8.23 -4.50
N ILE A 111 9.97 -9.50 -4.68
CA ILE A 111 10.71 -10.04 -5.81
C ILE A 111 9.70 -10.70 -6.74
N LEU A 112 9.86 -10.51 -8.04
CA LEU A 112 9.05 -11.14 -9.06
C LEU A 112 9.95 -12.10 -9.86
N ILE A 113 9.79 -13.38 -9.62
CA ILE A 113 10.57 -14.43 -10.28
C ILE A 113 9.95 -14.74 -11.65
N ASN A 114 10.76 -14.65 -12.69
CA ASN A 114 10.38 -14.87 -14.08
C ASN A 114 10.58 -16.35 -14.47
N ASP A 115 9.57 -16.97 -15.05
CA ASP A 115 9.63 -18.36 -15.53
C ASP A 115 10.25 -18.50 -16.96
N GLY A 116 10.82 -17.41 -17.50
CA GLY A 116 11.32 -17.34 -18.86
C GLY A 116 10.27 -17.22 -19.96
N LYS A 117 8.99 -17.17 -19.61
CA LYS A 117 7.85 -16.98 -20.52
C LYS A 117 7.08 -15.69 -20.23
N LEU A 118 7.71 -14.76 -19.48
CA LEU A 118 7.10 -13.52 -18.99
C LEU A 118 5.95 -13.73 -18.00
N ASN A 119 5.84 -14.89 -17.37
CA ASN A 119 5.00 -15.05 -16.18
C ASN A 119 5.86 -14.82 -14.94
N PHE A 120 5.34 -14.04 -14.02
CA PHE A 120 6.04 -13.66 -12.80
C PHE A 120 5.34 -14.22 -11.57
N THR A 121 6.11 -14.92 -10.75
CA THR A 121 5.67 -15.33 -9.41
C THR A 121 6.07 -14.25 -8.42
N VAL A 122 5.10 -13.64 -7.74
CA VAL A 122 5.33 -12.59 -6.76
C VAL A 122 5.67 -13.21 -5.40
N GLN A 123 6.84 -12.86 -4.86
CA GLN A 123 7.31 -13.29 -3.55
C GLN A 123 7.55 -12.05 -2.68
N ALA A 124 6.89 -11.99 -1.51
CA ALA A 124 7.17 -10.94 -0.54
C ALA A 124 8.60 -11.10 -0.01
N MET A 125 9.33 -10.00 0.05
CA MET A 125 10.63 -9.97 0.69
C MET A 125 10.52 -10.26 2.20
N PRO A 126 11.62 -10.65 2.89
CA PRO A 126 11.63 -10.85 4.32
C PRO A 126 11.14 -9.60 5.09
N TRP A 127 10.64 -9.80 6.31
CA TRP A 127 9.98 -8.75 7.09
C TRP A 127 10.83 -7.49 7.31
N LYS A 128 12.18 -7.65 7.43
CA LYS A 128 13.08 -6.49 7.55
C LYS A 128 13.02 -5.57 6.34
N ALA A 129 12.84 -6.15 5.16
CA ALA A 129 12.65 -5.42 3.92
C ALA A 129 11.22 -4.85 3.76
N GLN A 130 10.37 -4.98 4.76
CA GLN A 130 8.99 -4.46 4.77
C GLN A 130 8.81 -3.25 5.70
N LEU A 131 9.89 -2.78 6.33
CA LEU A 131 9.83 -1.72 7.35
C LEU A 131 9.62 -0.32 6.74
N SER A 132 10.00 -0.13 5.49
CA SER A 132 9.88 1.13 4.78
C SER A 132 9.64 0.90 3.28
N PRO A 133 9.11 1.89 2.55
CA PRO A 133 9.05 1.85 1.10
C PRO A 133 10.47 1.91 0.52
N PHE A 134 10.85 0.94 -0.30
CA PHE A 134 12.12 1.02 -1.02
C PHE A 134 11.97 1.86 -2.27
N LYS A 135 12.96 2.75 -2.48
CA LYS A 135 13.08 3.61 -3.66
C LYS A 135 14.22 3.21 -4.58
N THR A 136 15.17 2.46 -4.05
CA THR A 136 16.33 1.98 -4.80
C THR A 136 16.76 0.60 -4.34
N ALA A 137 17.26 -0.18 -5.29
CA ALA A 137 17.91 -1.45 -5.06
C ALA A 137 19.20 -1.50 -5.88
N THR A 138 20.29 -1.92 -5.25
CA THR A 138 21.57 -2.20 -5.91
C THR A 138 21.87 -3.67 -5.77
N ILE A 139 22.43 -4.27 -6.81
CA ILE A 139 22.78 -5.68 -6.84
C ILE A 139 24.29 -5.80 -6.83
N GLU A 140 24.81 -6.46 -5.81
CA GLU A 140 26.24 -6.70 -5.60
C GLU A 140 26.44 -8.04 -4.89
N ASP A 141 27.58 -8.66 -5.06
CA ASP A 141 28.01 -9.78 -4.22
C ASP A 141 28.65 -9.20 -2.94
N ALA A 142 27.86 -9.04 -1.90
CA ALA A 142 28.27 -8.38 -0.68
C ALA A 142 29.09 -9.27 0.27
N ASN A 143 29.06 -10.59 0.08
CA ASN A 143 29.71 -11.57 0.96
C ASN A 143 30.84 -12.36 0.27
N GLY A 144 30.99 -12.24 -1.06
CA GLY A 144 32.04 -12.92 -1.86
C GLY A 144 31.72 -14.37 -2.25
N ASP A 145 30.42 -14.74 -2.28
CA ASP A 145 29.97 -16.09 -2.63
C ASP A 145 29.60 -16.26 -4.11
N ASN A 146 29.75 -15.20 -4.92
CA ASN A 146 29.40 -15.09 -6.32
C ASN A 146 27.89 -15.20 -6.61
N LEU A 147 27.03 -14.97 -5.62
CA LEU A 147 25.60 -14.81 -5.80
C LEU A 147 25.21 -13.33 -5.74
N PRO A 148 24.18 -12.90 -6.48
CA PRO A 148 23.72 -11.52 -6.42
C PRO A 148 22.94 -11.25 -5.14
N ASP A 149 23.49 -10.43 -4.24
CA ASP A 149 22.80 -9.91 -3.05
C ASP A 149 22.03 -8.64 -3.40
N ILE A 150 21.03 -8.29 -2.61
CA ILE A 150 20.20 -7.11 -2.82
C ILE A 150 20.46 -6.10 -1.70
N LEU A 151 20.99 -4.93 -2.04
CA LEU A 151 21.09 -3.79 -1.15
C LEU A 151 19.89 -2.88 -1.39
N LEU A 152 19.08 -2.67 -0.37
CA LEU A 152 17.87 -1.87 -0.41
C LEU A 152 18.05 -0.60 0.40
N ALA A 153 17.55 0.50 -0.13
CA ALA A 153 17.45 1.75 0.61
C ALA A 153 16.20 2.52 0.20
N GLY A 154 15.55 3.13 1.18
CA GLY A 154 14.42 3.99 0.93
C GLY A 154 13.66 4.34 2.18
N ASN A 155 13.31 5.62 2.27
CA ASN A 155 12.39 6.16 3.25
C ASN A 155 11.45 7.12 2.55
N TYR A 156 10.29 7.37 3.13
CA TYR A 156 9.31 8.30 2.58
C TYR A 156 8.79 9.24 3.66
N TYR A 157 9.09 10.52 3.50
CA TYR A 157 8.80 11.57 4.48
C TYR A 157 7.58 12.43 4.10
N GLU A 158 7.24 12.47 2.81
CA GLU A 158 6.19 13.35 2.26
C GLU A 158 4.80 12.70 2.30
N ASN A 159 4.52 12.01 3.40
CA ASN A 159 3.22 11.41 3.63
C ASN A 159 2.22 12.41 4.19
N ASN A 160 0.94 12.10 4.01
CA ASN A 160 -0.13 12.71 4.79
C ASN A 160 0.15 12.51 6.30
N VAL A 161 -0.16 13.52 7.10
CA VAL A 161 0.03 13.50 8.57
C VAL A 161 -0.59 12.26 9.23
N GLN A 162 -1.67 11.74 8.68
CA GLN A 162 -2.35 10.54 9.19
C GLN A 162 -1.59 9.23 8.94
N MET A 163 -0.72 9.20 7.93
CA MET A 163 0.16 8.06 7.65
C MET A 163 1.42 8.07 8.52
N GLY A 164 1.84 9.24 8.96
CA GLY A 164 3.14 9.41 9.59
C GLY A 164 4.29 9.30 8.59
N ARG A 165 5.52 9.28 9.09
CA ARG A 165 6.72 9.06 8.28
C ARG A 165 6.99 7.58 8.13
N ASN A 166 7.41 7.17 6.95
CA ASN A 166 7.93 5.84 6.70
C ASN A 166 9.46 5.93 6.61
N ASP A 167 10.12 6.01 7.76
CA ASP A 167 11.55 6.27 7.93
C ASP A 167 12.28 5.22 8.78
N ALA A 168 11.77 3.99 8.77
CA ALA A 168 12.31 2.90 9.56
C ALA A 168 13.43 2.10 8.86
N ASP A 169 13.86 2.52 7.66
CA ASP A 169 14.97 1.89 6.95
C ASP A 169 16.28 2.58 7.26
N TYR A 170 17.28 1.77 7.61
CA TYR A 170 18.68 2.16 7.85
C TYR A 170 19.63 1.55 6.83
N GLY A 171 19.11 1.08 5.71
CA GLY A 171 19.80 0.25 4.74
C GLY A 171 19.64 -1.23 5.07
N THR A 172 19.14 -1.99 4.10
CA THR A 172 18.91 -3.44 4.25
C THR A 172 19.70 -4.20 3.21
N ILE A 173 20.45 -5.20 3.64
CA ILE A 173 21.12 -6.17 2.77
C ILE A 173 20.36 -7.49 2.89
N LEU A 174 19.89 -8.00 1.77
CA LEU A 174 19.33 -9.34 1.63
C LEU A 174 20.40 -10.23 0.98
N VAL A 175 20.96 -11.15 1.75
CA VAL A 175 21.96 -12.10 1.28
C VAL A 175 21.24 -13.25 0.58
N ASN A 176 21.58 -13.46 -0.70
CA ASN A 176 21.10 -14.56 -1.50
C ASN A 176 21.79 -15.85 -1.07
N LYS A 177 21.02 -16.90 -0.80
CA LYS A 177 21.55 -18.22 -0.41
C LYS A 177 21.43 -19.27 -1.50
N GLY A 178 21.20 -18.82 -2.74
CA GLY A 178 20.93 -19.66 -3.89
C GLY A 178 19.42 -19.98 -4.05
N GLU A 179 19.04 -20.39 -5.25
CA GLU A 179 17.64 -20.71 -5.62
C GLU A 179 16.64 -19.54 -5.37
N GLY A 180 17.12 -18.29 -5.36
CA GLY A 180 16.28 -17.12 -5.09
C GLY A 180 15.73 -17.05 -3.65
N LYS A 181 16.47 -17.60 -2.68
CA LYS A 181 16.10 -17.63 -1.25
C LYS A 181 16.94 -16.67 -0.40
#